data_4ddb3df4d772091ca707290eba3d5d2e
#
_entry.id   4ddb3df4d772091ca707290eba3d5d2e
#
_cell.length_a   1.000
_cell.length_b   1.000
_cell.length_c   1.000
_cell.angle_alpha   90.00
_cell.angle_beta   90.00
_cell.angle_gamma   90.00
#
_symmetry.space_group_name_H-M   'P 1'
#
loop_
_entity.id
_entity.type
_entity.pdbx_description
1 polymer ?
#
loop_
_entity_poly.entity_id
_entity_poly.type
_entity_poly.pdbx_seq_one_letter_code
_entity_poly.pdbx_strand_id
1 'polypeptide(L)'
;YAGEDLDTGIDTIDDIERRYAYKYVLTLTNTRDSAQASVTLNSGQLASVSIVDSGSNYFTAPTVLISDENGFGGAIAATIDSNSGEIDSLTITNPGTNYTNPIITFTSPSPTTFEIGETITSPSGDTLMRAEVAKYSDSDDKLHLIHAGADDGKYHAFTVGKKVVGLKTGAGGIINLVVEDNQLSQNEQNTDFTTATDFIDFSETNPFGDTSNN
;
A
#
# COMPACT_ATOMS: atom_id res chain seq x y z
N TYR A 1 27.30 23.02 6.92
CA TYR A 1 27.59 21.59 6.65
C TYR A 1 26.77 21.22 5.44
N ALA A 2 27.28 21.58 4.30
CA ALA A 2 26.69 21.17 3.04
C ALA A 2 27.04 19.71 2.81
N GLY A 3 26.07 18.85 2.91
CA GLY A 3 25.99 17.55 2.31
C GLY A 3 27.29 16.84 1.89
N GLU A 4 28.28 16.82 2.73
CA GLU A 4 29.34 15.85 2.54
C GLU A 4 28.71 14.49 2.83
N ASP A 5 28.58 13.72 1.79
CA ASP A 5 28.50 12.28 1.88
C ASP A 5 29.65 11.85 2.80
N LEU A 6 29.30 11.59 4.02
CA LEU A 6 30.26 11.09 5.01
C LEU A 6 30.57 9.64 4.66
N ASP A 7 30.82 9.24 3.47
CA ASP A 7 31.27 7.91 3.03
C ASP A 7 30.95 6.75 4.00
N THR A 8 29.91 6.97 4.80
CA THR A 8 29.43 6.11 5.89
C THR A 8 28.14 5.40 5.49
N GLY A 9 27.68 5.56 4.24
CA GLY A 9 26.40 5.06 3.80
C GLY A 9 25.19 5.77 4.48
N ILE A 10 25.45 6.90 5.15
CA ILE A 10 24.39 7.76 5.67
C ILE A 10 23.94 8.62 4.50
N ASP A 11 22.66 8.57 4.22
CA ASP A 11 22.02 9.43 3.24
C ASP A 11 22.41 10.89 3.45
N THR A 12 22.58 11.62 2.38
CA THR A 12 22.78 13.06 2.44
C THR A 12 21.61 13.75 3.16
N ILE A 13 21.83 14.95 3.69
CA ILE A 13 20.76 15.73 4.32
C ILE A 13 19.57 15.86 3.37
N ASP A 14 19.82 16.03 2.08
CA ASP A 14 18.77 16.07 1.05
C ASP A 14 17.97 14.78 0.99
N ASP A 15 18.60 13.62 1.13
CA ASP A 15 17.90 12.34 1.10
C ASP A 15 17.09 12.12 2.38
N ILE A 16 17.60 12.58 3.51
CA ILE A 16 16.88 12.55 4.79
C ILE A 16 15.67 13.49 4.72
N GLU A 17 15.86 14.72 4.26
CA GLU A 17 14.78 15.70 4.11
C GLU A 17 13.72 15.22 3.11
N ARG A 18 14.14 14.61 2.01
CA ARG A 18 13.22 13.99 1.06
C ARG A 18 12.39 12.87 1.68
N ARG A 19 13.00 11.97 2.46
CA ARG A 19 12.26 10.89 3.13
C ARG A 19 11.16 11.40 4.04
N TYR A 20 11.39 12.51 4.76
CA TYR A 20 10.40 13.06 5.68
C TYR A 20 9.44 14.04 5.04
N ALA A 21 9.81 14.61 3.90
CA ALA A 21 8.99 15.58 3.17
C ALA A 21 7.99 14.92 2.23
N TYR A 22 8.24 13.69 1.78
CA TYR A 22 7.33 13.01 0.86
C TYR A 22 6.03 12.62 1.56
N LYS A 23 4.96 13.15 1.04
CA LYS A 23 3.60 12.76 1.36
C LYS A 23 2.95 12.17 0.12
N TYR A 24 2.19 11.13 0.32
CA TYR A 24 1.43 10.50 -0.74
C TYR A 24 -0.05 10.51 -0.37
N VAL A 25 -0.89 10.74 -1.37
CA VAL A 25 -2.31 10.44 -1.30
C VAL A 25 -2.60 9.36 -2.32
N LEU A 26 -2.97 8.19 -1.84
CA LEU A 26 -3.37 7.08 -2.67
C LEU A 26 -4.89 7.02 -2.71
N THR A 27 -5.48 6.91 -3.88
CA THR A 27 -6.87 6.48 -4.02
C THR A 27 -6.87 5.00 -4.27
N LEU A 28 -7.62 4.26 -3.47
CA LEU A 28 -7.68 2.80 -3.51
C LEU A 28 -8.96 2.33 -4.21
N THR A 29 -8.90 1.17 -4.84
CA THR A 29 -10.10 0.43 -5.22
C THR A 29 -10.40 -0.54 -4.09
N ASN A 30 -11.54 -0.40 -3.45
CA ASN A 30 -11.97 -1.14 -2.26
C ASN A 30 -13.17 -2.05 -2.52
N THR A 31 -13.36 -2.51 -3.76
CA THR A 31 -14.39 -3.50 -4.06
C THR A 31 -14.09 -4.77 -3.27
N ARG A 32 -15.06 -5.25 -2.51
CA ARG A 32 -14.94 -6.44 -1.63
C ARG A 32 -16.01 -7.43 -1.99
N ASP A 33 -15.73 -8.25 -2.99
CA ASP A 33 -16.63 -9.30 -3.39
C ASP A 33 -16.16 -10.63 -2.81
N SER A 34 -17.09 -11.34 -2.16
CA SER A 34 -16.79 -12.66 -1.62
C SER A 34 -16.68 -13.67 -2.76
N ALA A 35 -15.60 -14.45 -2.74
CA ALA A 35 -15.42 -15.52 -3.70
C ALA A 35 -16.52 -16.58 -3.60
N GLN A 36 -16.77 -17.26 -4.70
CA GLN A 36 -17.70 -18.37 -4.80
C GLN A 36 -17.04 -19.55 -5.49
N ALA A 37 -17.31 -20.74 -4.99
CA ALA A 37 -16.82 -21.99 -5.58
C ALA A 37 -17.91 -23.06 -5.61
N SER A 38 -17.77 -23.97 -6.54
CA SER A 38 -18.57 -25.19 -6.64
C SER A 38 -17.67 -26.42 -6.53
N VAL A 39 -18.25 -27.51 -6.04
CA VAL A 39 -17.57 -28.79 -5.94
C VAL A 39 -18.37 -29.87 -6.62
N THR A 40 -17.67 -30.89 -7.12
CA THR A 40 -18.29 -32.14 -7.55
C THR A 40 -17.93 -33.26 -6.56
N LEU A 41 -18.80 -34.21 -6.44
CA LEU A 41 -18.61 -35.35 -5.56
C LEU A 41 -18.42 -36.66 -6.35
N ASN A 42 -17.61 -37.55 -5.80
CA ASN A 42 -17.53 -38.95 -6.22
C ASN A 42 -17.63 -39.84 -4.97
N SER A 43 -18.68 -40.63 -4.92
CA SER A 43 -18.94 -41.58 -3.80
C SER A 43 -18.88 -40.92 -2.41
N GLY A 44 -19.44 -39.72 -2.29
CA GLY A 44 -19.46 -38.94 -1.04
C GLY A 44 -18.13 -38.26 -0.65
N GLN A 45 -17.20 -38.18 -1.58
CA GLN A 45 -15.93 -37.47 -1.41
C GLN A 45 -15.87 -36.28 -2.38
N LEU A 46 -15.14 -35.24 -1.99
CA LEU A 46 -14.85 -34.11 -2.88
C LEU A 46 -13.95 -34.58 -4.02
N ALA A 47 -14.41 -34.47 -5.26
CA ALA A 47 -13.70 -34.95 -6.45
C ALA A 47 -13.03 -33.82 -7.22
N SER A 48 -13.73 -32.70 -7.38
CA SER A 48 -13.14 -31.45 -7.97
C SER A 48 -13.73 -30.24 -7.32
N VAL A 49 -12.99 -29.14 -7.40
CA VAL A 49 -13.43 -27.80 -6.99
C VAL A 49 -13.17 -26.83 -8.13
N SER A 50 -14.12 -25.93 -8.37
CA SER A 50 -14.02 -24.90 -9.41
C SER A 50 -14.41 -23.56 -8.84
N ILE A 51 -13.64 -22.53 -9.19
CA ILE A 51 -13.96 -21.14 -8.88
C ILE A 51 -15.14 -20.73 -9.75
N VAL A 52 -16.19 -20.19 -9.15
CA VAL A 52 -17.35 -19.60 -9.83
C VAL A 52 -17.18 -18.09 -9.90
N ASP A 53 -16.68 -17.49 -8.82
CA ASP A 53 -16.32 -16.10 -8.72
C ASP A 53 -15.03 -16.00 -7.88
N SER A 54 -14.03 -15.33 -8.43
CA SER A 54 -12.72 -15.16 -7.77
C SER A 54 -12.79 -14.24 -6.56
N GLY A 55 -13.85 -13.45 -6.43
CA GLY A 55 -13.94 -12.38 -5.44
C GLY A 55 -12.88 -11.30 -5.63
N SER A 56 -12.73 -10.44 -4.65
CA SER A 56 -11.75 -9.36 -4.69
C SER A 56 -11.26 -8.99 -3.30
N ASN A 57 -10.14 -8.26 -3.24
CA ASN A 57 -9.54 -7.73 -2.01
C ASN A 57 -9.08 -8.79 -1.00
N TYR A 58 -8.69 -9.96 -1.46
CA TYR A 58 -8.01 -10.97 -0.66
C TYR A 58 -6.49 -10.74 -0.68
N PHE A 59 -5.93 -10.14 0.36
CA PHE A 59 -4.47 -9.95 0.46
C PHE A 59 -3.77 -11.02 1.30
N THR A 60 -4.57 -11.87 1.93
CA THR A 60 -4.16 -13.13 2.56
C THR A 60 -5.06 -14.23 2.06
N ALA A 61 -4.51 -15.44 1.87
CA ALA A 61 -5.32 -16.58 1.42
C ALA A 61 -6.48 -16.83 2.40
N PRO A 62 -7.75 -16.83 1.94
CA PRO A 62 -8.88 -17.08 2.81
C PRO A 62 -8.92 -18.53 3.28
N THR A 63 -9.50 -18.73 4.45
CA THR A 63 -9.88 -20.08 4.87
C THR A 63 -11.12 -20.50 4.10
N VAL A 64 -11.08 -21.70 3.53
CA VAL A 64 -12.22 -22.31 2.85
C VAL A 64 -12.97 -23.20 3.84
N LEU A 65 -14.23 -22.90 4.04
CA LEU A 65 -15.13 -23.65 4.92
C LEU A 65 -16.04 -24.52 4.06
N ILE A 66 -16.18 -25.77 4.45
CA ILE A 66 -17.03 -26.76 3.79
C ILE A 66 -18.13 -27.14 4.77
N SER A 67 -19.37 -26.82 4.44
CA SER A 67 -20.55 -27.15 5.25
C SER A 67 -21.41 -28.17 4.54
N ASP A 68 -21.71 -29.28 5.22
CA ASP A 68 -22.61 -30.34 4.76
C ASP A 68 -23.26 -30.98 5.97
N GLU A 69 -24.46 -31.55 5.82
CA GLU A 69 -25.21 -32.15 6.93
C GLU A 69 -24.51 -33.40 7.49
N ASN A 70 -23.89 -34.22 6.62
CA ASN A 70 -23.31 -35.51 6.99
C ASN A 70 -21.82 -35.62 6.63
N GLY A 71 -21.32 -34.72 5.78
CA GLY A 71 -19.97 -34.74 5.28
C GLY A 71 -18.98 -34.16 6.29
N PHE A 72 -17.79 -34.75 6.36
CA PHE A 72 -16.73 -34.28 7.25
C PHE A 72 -15.32 -34.59 6.73
N GLY A 73 -14.34 -33.91 7.31
CA GLY A 73 -12.93 -34.15 7.07
C GLY A 73 -12.39 -33.61 5.74
N GLY A 74 -13.23 -33.02 4.89
CA GLY A 74 -12.75 -32.36 3.66
C GLY A 74 -11.97 -31.12 3.96
N ALA A 75 -10.98 -30.82 3.12
CA ALA A 75 -10.22 -29.57 3.19
C ALA A 75 -9.85 -29.09 1.78
N ILE A 76 -9.98 -27.77 1.58
CA ILE A 76 -9.62 -27.09 0.35
C ILE A 76 -8.67 -25.94 0.72
N ALA A 77 -7.54 -25.85 0.03
CA ALA A 77 -6.62 -24.73 0.13
C ALA A 77 -6.89 -23.75 -1.01
N ALA A 78 -6.87 -22.47 -0.70
CA ALA A 78 -6.96 -21.38 -1.68
C ALA A 78 -5.60 -20.72 -1.85
N THR A 79 -5.26 -20.33 -3.08
CA THR A 79 -4.18 -19.38 -3.39
C THR A 79 -4.77 -18.10 -3.94
N ILE A 80 -4.05 -17.01 -3.78
CA ILE A 80 -4.48 -15.69 -4.27
C ILE A 80 -3.46 -15.14 -5.26
N ASP A 81 -3.94 -14.39 -6.24
CA ASP A 81 -3.10 -13.50 -7.01
C ASP A 81 -2.70 -12.32 -6.12
N SER A 82 -1.41 -12.23 -5.84
CA SER A 82 -0.87 -11.19 -4.96
C SER A 82 -0.96 -9.77 -5.53
N ASN A 83 -1.26 -9.60 -6.80
CA ASN A 83 -1.40 -8.30 -7.44
C ASN A 83 -2.86 -7.83 -7.48
N SER A 84 -3.79 -8.72 -7.86
CA SER A 84 -5.22 -8.37 -7.98
C SER A 84 -6.01 -8.57 -6.68
N GLY A 85 -5.53 -9.43 -5.77
CA GLY A 85 -6.29 -9.80 -4.58
C GLY A 85 -7.49 -10.70 -4.89
N GLU A 86 -7.45 -11.44 -6.00
CA GLU A 86 -8.46 -12.43 -6.39
C GLU A 86 -7.99 -13.84 -6.00
N ILE A 87 -8.91 -14.76 -5.86
CA ILE A 87 -8.56 -16.19 -5.71
C ILE A 87 -8.07 -16.73 -7.06
N ASP A 88 -6.83 -17.17 -7.10
CA ASP A 88 -6.16 -17.70 -8.29
C ASP A 88 -6.47 -19.20 -8.48
N SER A 89 -6.37 -19.99 -7.40
CA SER A 89 -6.64 -21.41 -7.50
C SER A 89 -7.19 -22.01 -6.19
N LEU A 90 -7.87 -23.14 -6.36
CA LEU A 90 -8.38 -23.98 -5.27
C LEU A 90 -7.86 -25.41 -5.44
N THR A 91 -7.37 -25.98 -4.36
CA THR A 91 -6.84 -27.36 -4.34
C THR A 91 -7.48 -28.16 -3.22
N ILE A 92 -8.09 -29.30 -3.54
CA ILE A 92 -8.56 -30.23 -2.52
C ILE A 92 -7.35 -30.90 -1.86
N THR A 93 -7.12 -30.59 -0.59
CA THR A 93 -6.03 -31.16 0.21
C THR A 93 -6.47 -32.43 0.96
N ASN A 94 -7.77 -32.51 1.24
CA ASN A 94 -8.39 -33.72 1.78
C ASN A 94 -9.79 -33.88 1.16
N PRO A 95 -10.10 -35.02 0.53
CA PRO A 95 -11.41 -35.26 -0.09
C PRO A 95 -12.55 -35.41 0.91
N GLY A 96 -12.26 -35.75 2.17
CA GLY A 96 -13.26 -36.06 3.18
C GLY A 96 -14.14 -37.26 2.84
N THR A 97 -15.29 -37.34 3.50
CA THR A 97 -16.22 -38.46 3.33
C THR A 97 -17.64 -38.06 3.70
N ASN A 98 -18.62 -38.83 3.22
CA ASN A 98 -20.06 -38.70 3.49
C ASN A 98 -20.70 -37.39 3.03
N TYR A 99 -20.08 -36.66 2.14
CA TYR A 99 -20.67 -35.46 1.56
C TYR A 99 -21.85 -35.78 0.67
N THR A 100 -22.93 -34.99 0.79
CA THR A 100 -24.14 -35.14 -0.02
C THR A 100 -24.49 -33.87 -0.79
N ASN A 101 -24.34 -32.68 -0.15
CA ASN A 101 -24.58 -31.40 -0.75
C ASN A 101 -23.71 -30.31 -0.08
N PRO A 102 -22.39 -30.37 -0.26
CA PRO A 102 -21.49 -29.44 0.40
C PRO A 102 -21.62 -28.00 -0.13
N ILE A 103 -21.68 -27.06 0.81
CA ILE A 103 -21.63 -25.63 0.54
C ILE A 103 -20.24 -25.13 0.86
N ILE A 104 -19.64 -24.46 -0.11
CA ILE A 104 -18.30 -23.86 0.04
C ILE A 104 -18.49 -22.38 0.38
N THR A 105 -17.84 -21.95 1.46
CA THR A 105 -17.78 -20.55 1.86
C THR A 105 -16.34 -20.15 2.14
N PHE A 106 -16.04 -18.89 1.94
CA PHE A 106 -14.72 -18.32 2.19
C PHE A 106 -14.81 -17.37 3.38
N THR A 107 -13.73 -17.26 4.15
CA THR A 107 -13.62 -16.13 5.09
C THR A 107 -13.65 -14.82 4.30
N SER A 108 -14.16 -13.76 4.94
CA SER A 108 -14.32 -12.47 4.29
C SER A 108 -13.02 -11.95 3.69
N PRO A 109 -13.10 -11.17 2.60
CA PRO A 109 -11.97 -10.40 2.08
C PRO A 109 -11.33 -9.52 3.15
N SER A 110 -10.10 -9.07 2.90
CA SER A 110 -9.35 -8.20 3.82
C SER A 110 -10.14 -6.95 4.16
N PRO A 111 -10.01 -6.42 5.39
CA PRO A 111 -10.62 -5.14 5.74
C PRO A 111 -10.14 -4.02 4.81
N THR A 112 -10.94 -2.95 4.70
CA THR A 112 -10.55 -1.74 3.94
C THR A 112 -10.18 -0.58 4.86
N THR A 113 -10.55 -0.64 6.13
CA THR A 113 -10.31 0.44 7.08
C THR A 113 -8.93 0.35 7.68
N PHE A 114 -8.10 1.32 7.37
CA PHE A 114 -6.75 1.48 7.91
C PHE A 114 -6.79 2.22 9.24
N GLU A 115 -5.84 1.90 10.12
CA GLU A 115 -5.67 2.60 11.40
C GLU A 115 -4.62 3.72 11.25
N ILE A 116 -4.89 4.89 11.83
CA ILE A 116 -3.94 6.01 11.83
C ILE A 116 -2.69 5.60 12.64
N GLY A 117 -1.52 5.89 12.09
CA GLY A 117 -0.23 5.52 12.67
C GLY A 117 0.24 4.11 12.34
N GLU A 118 -0.57 3.29 11.63
CA GLU A 118 -0.06 2.00 11.18
C GLU A 118 0.88 2.13 9.98
N THR A 119 1.82 1.19 9.90
CA THR A 119 2.68 1.06 8.72
C THR A 119 1.95 0.27 7.65
N ILE A 120 1.97 0.79 6.43
CA ILE A 120 1.54 0.07 5.23
C ILE A 120 2.73 -0.41 4.41
N THR A 121 2.50 -1.39 3.57
CA THR A 121 3.46 -1.86 2.56
C THR A 121 2.83 -1.93 1.19
N SER A 122 3.65 -1.69 0.15
CA SER A 122 3.25 -1.84 -1.25
C SER A 122 4.46 -2.28 -2.09
N PRO A 123 4.32 -3.23 -3.01
CA PRO A 123 5.41 -3.61 -3.91
C PRO A 123 5.82 -2.46 -4.84
N SER A 124 7.13 -2.28 -5.04
CA SER A 124 7.69 -1.33 -5.99
C SER A 124 8.94 -1.96 -6.64
N GLY A 125 8.79 -2.52 -7.85
CA GLY A 125 9.83 -3.35 -8.45
C GLY A 125 10.16 -4.56 -7.57
N ASP A 126 11.44 -4.73 -7.27
CA ASP A 126 11.96 -5.82 -6.43
C ASP A 126 12.01 -5.47 -4.92
N THR A 127 11.50 -4.29 -4.53
CA THR A 127 11.50 -3.81 -3.14
C THR A 127 10.09 -3.55 -2.62
N LEU A 128 9.96 -3.23 -1.34
CA LEU A 128 8.72 -2.80 -0.72
C LEU A 128 8.81 -1.34 -0.34
N MET A 129 7.80 -0.58 -0.76
CA MET A 129 7.50 0.73 -0.17
C MET A 129 6.86 0.53 1.19
N ARG A 130 7.25 1.37 2.15
CA ARG A 130 6.62 1.51 3.45
C ARG A 130 6.23 2.95 3.67
N ALA A 131 5.14 3.16 4.36
CA ALA A 131 4.73 4.48 4.80
C ALA A 131 3.84 4.35 6.04
N GLU A 132 3.65 5.46 6.73
CA GLU A 132 2.76 5.55 7.87
C GLU A 132 1.43 6.19 7.45
N VAL A 133 0.32 5.65 7.93
CA VAL A 133 -1.02 6.17 7.69
C VAL A 133 -1.23 7.43 8.53
N ALA A 134 -1.29 8.58 7.89
CA ALA A 134 -1.64 9.84 8.54
C ALA A 134 -3.17 10.03 8.64
N LYS A 135 -3.89 9.58 7.61
CA LYS A 135 -5.36 9.65 7.56
C LYS A 135 -5.89 8.65 6.54
N TYR A 136 -7.02 8.07 6.83
CA TYR A 136 -7.82 7.31 5.88
C TYR A 136 -9.22 7.92 5.78
N SER A 137 -9.75 8.03 4.58
CA SER A 137 -11.07 8.56 4.28
C SER A 137 -11.89 7.47 3.59
N ASP A 138 -12.84 6.93 4.32
CA ASP A 138 -13.71 5.82 3.88
C ASP A 138 -14.73 6.26 2.81
N SER A 139 -14.98 7.57 2.71
CA SER A 139 -15.98 8.11 1.77
C SER A 139 -15.46 8.28 0.34
N ASP A 140 -14.16 8.40 0.16
CA ASP A 140 -13.52 8.63 -1.13
C ASP A 140 -12.28 7.73 -1.34
N ASP A 141 -12.16 6.72 -0.49
CA ASP A 141 -11.13 5.67 -0.53
C ASP A 141 -9.69 6.23 -0.59
N LYS A 142 -9.46 7.37 0.08
CA LYS A 142 -8.17 8.03 0.10
C LYS A 142 -7.37 7.71 1.33
N LEU A 143 -6.15 7.27 1.08
CA LEU A 143 -5.14 6.97 2.08
C LEU A 143 -4.05 8.04 2.02
N HIS A 144 -3.96 8.85 3.06
CA HIS A 144 -2.92 9.85 3.21
C HIS A 144 -1.73 9.24 3.96
N LEU A 145 -0.56 9.32 3.37
CA LEU A 145 0.65 8.69 3.87
C LEU A 145 1.73 9.72 4.15
N ILE A 146 2.50 9.44 5.18
CA ILE A 146 3.71 10.18 5.58
C ILE A 146 4.85 9.19 5.81
N HIS A 147 6.06 9.69 5.98
CA HIS A 147 7.26 8.87 6.26
C HIS A 147 7.46 7.75 5.23
N ALA A 148 7.17 8.06 3.95
CA ALA A 148 7.31 7.08 2.89
C ALA A 148 8.79 6.80 2.57
N GLY A 149 9.11 5.54 2.36
CA GLY A 149 10.43 5.08 1.97
C GLY A 149 10.41 3.65 1.47
N ALA A 150 11.48 3.22 0.84
CA ALA A 150 11.64 1.85 0.37
C ALA A 150 12.64 1.07 1.25
N ASP A 151 12.46 -0.25 1.32
CA ASP A 151 13.28 -1.12 2.17
C ASP A 151 14.76 -1.17 1.72
N ASP A 152 15.05 -0.85 0.46
CA ASP A 152 16.41 -0.82 -0.09
C ASP A 152 17.12 0.53 0.12
N GLY A 153 16.47 1.47 0.78
CA GLY A 153 17.01 2.80 1.07
C GLY A 153 17.08 3.74 -0.13
N LYS A 154 16.63 3.33 -1.32
CA LYS A 154 16.59 4.15 -2.52
C LYS A 154 15.24 4.82 -2.70
N TYR A 155 15.21 5.84 -3.54
CA TYR A 155 13.95 6.44 -3.96
C TYR A 155 13.14 5.49 -4.83
N HIS A 156 11.93 5.24 -4.41
CA HIS A 156 10.90 4.52 -5.16
C HIS A 156 9.57 5.22 -4.98
N ALA A 157 8.64 4.98 -5.88
CA ALA A 157 7.30 5.53 -5.81
C ALA A 157 6.26 4.42 -5.66
N PHE A 158 5.11 4.76 -5.08
CA PHE A 158 3.93 3.91 -5.16
C PHE A 158 3.49 3.78 -6.61
N THR A 159 3.03 2.60 -6.99
CA THR A 159 2.69 2.30 -8.39
C THR A 159 1.22 1.92 -8.49
N VAL A 160 0.50 2.56 -9.43
CA VAL A 160 -0.89 2.21 -9.77
C VAL A 160 -0.98 0.73 -10.16
N GLY A 161 -2.05 0.08 -9.74
CA GLY A 161 -2.29 -1.35 -9.95
C GLY A 161 -1.57 -2.26 -8.95
N LYS A 162 -0.81 -1.72 -7.99
CA LYS A 162 -0.19 -2.50 -6.92
C LYS A 162 -1.06 -2.45 -5.66
N LYS A 163 -0.97 -3.52 -4.86
CA LYS A 163 -1.65 -3.60 -3.58
C LYS A 163 -0.99 -2.73 -2.52
N VAL A 164 -1.81 -2.21 -1.62
CA VAL A 164 -1.38 -1.65 -0.34
C VAL A 164 -1.94 -2.52 0.77
N VAL A 165 -1.14 -2.83 1.77
CA VAL A 165 -1.57 -3.65 2.92
C VAL A 165 -1.08 -3.02 4.22
N GLY A 166 -2.00 -2.80 5.16
CA GLY A 166 -1.71 -2.37 6.53
C GLY A 166 -1.15 -3.53 7.35
N LEU A 167 -0.03 -3.32 8.02
CA LEU A 167 0.63 -4.38 8.79
C LEU A 167 -0.09 -4.71 10.10
N LYS A 168 -0.88 -3.80 10.63
CA LYS A 168 -1.60 -3.98 11.90
C LYS A 168 -3.01 -4.50 11.69
N THR A 169 -3.75 -3.84 10.81
CA THR A 169 -5.17 -4.16 10.57
C THR A 169 -5.35 -5.28 9.54
N GLY A 170 -4.37 -5.50 8.66
CA GLY A 170 -4.52 -6.31 7.47
C GLY A 170 -5.43 -5.64 6.42
N ALA A 171 -5.80 -4.38 6.62
CA ALA A 171 -6.55 -3.61 5.65
C ALA A 171 -5.78 -3.50 4.35
N GLY A 172 -6.48 -3.46 3.23
CA GLY A 172 -5.81 -3.38 1.95
C GLY A 172 -6.72 -2.91 0.82
N GLY A 173 -6.10 -2.52 -0.26
CA GLY A 173 -6.74 -2.11 -1.50
C GLY A 173 -5.73 -2.09 -2.64
N ILE A 174 -6.23 -1.92 -3.86
CA ILE A 174 -5.39 -1.73 -5.05
C ILE A 174 -5.27 -0.23 -5.33
N ILE A 175 -4.06 0.24 -5.57
CA ILE A 175 -3.79 1.64 -5.89
C ILE A 175 -4.39 1.98 -7.25
N ASN A 176 -5.36 2.89 -7.26
CA ASN A 176 -5.99 3.40 -8.49
C ASN A 176 -5.37 4.72 -8.94
N LEU A 177 -4.99 5.57 -7.98
CA LEU A 177 -4.35 6.84 -8.25
C LEU A 177 -3.28 7.12 -7.18
N VAL A 178 -2.16 7.67 -7.62
CA VAL A 178 -1.09 8.18 -6.75
C VAL A 178 -0.97 9.68 -6.95
N VAL A 179 -1.09 10.44 -5.88
CA VAL A 179 -0.73 11.86 -5.85
C VAL A 179 0.42 12.00 -4.87
N GLU A 180 1.55 12.40 -5.38
CA GLU A 180 2.73 12.75 -4.59
C GLU A 180 2.66 14.22 -4.22
N ASP A 181 2.55 14.52 -2.94
CA ASP A 181 2.63 15.88 -2.43
C ASP A 181 4.09 16.16 -2.05
N ASN A 182 4.87 16.57 -3.02
CA ASN A 182 6.24 17.01 -2.80
C ASN A 182 6.25 18.43 -2.28
N GLN A 183 6.24 18.59 -0.96
CA GLN A 183 6.29 19.91 -0.34
C GLN A 183 7.60 20.67 -0.65
N LEU A 184 8.67 19.95 -0.99
CA LEU A 184 9.93 20.61 -1.39
C LEU A 184 9.81 21.27 -2.77
N SER A 185 9.07 20.67 -3.71
CA SER A 185 8.81 21.30 -5.00
C SER A 185 7.84 22.47 -4.91
N GLN A 186 7.00 22.50 -3.89
CA GLN A 186 6.11 23.64 -3.61
C GLN A 186 6.82 24.74 -2.82
N ASN A 187 7.89 24.40 -2.10
CA ASN A 187 8.74 25.37 -1.41
C ASN A 187 9.74 26.09 -2.35
N GLU A 188 9.78 25.74 -3.63
CA GLU A 188 10.48 26.58 -4.62
C GLU A 188 9.94 28.01 -4.66
N GLN A 189 8.77 28.21 -4.08
CA GLN A 189 8.19 29.51 -3.81
C GLN A 189 7.74 29.60 -2.36
N ASN A 190 8.67 29.53 -1.43
CA ASN A 190 8.42 30.10 -0.12
C ASN A 190 8.25 31.60 -0.30
N THR A 191 6.99 32.01 -0.51
CA THR A 191 6.64 33.45 -0.68
C THR A 191 7.09 34.25 0.51
N ASP A 192 7.18 33.67 1.69
CA ASP A 192 7.70 34.35 2.88
C ASP A 192 9.21 34.55 2.79
N PHE A 193 9.94 33.64 2.12
CA PHE A 193 11.37 33.80 1.91
C PHE A 193 11.68 34.75 0.75
N THR A 194 10.91 34.70 -0.34
CA THR A 194 11.02 35.70 -1.44
C THR A 194 10.60 37.06 -0.95
N THR A 195 9.58 37.18 -0.15
CA THR A 195 9.18 38.46 0.47
C THR A 195 10.23 38.94 1.45
N ALA A 196 10.87 38.04 2.21
CA ALA A 196 11.96 38.45 3.11
C ALA A 196 13.23 38.85 2.36
N THR A 197 13.54 38.26 1.19
CA THR A 197 14.66 38.70 0.36
C THR A 197 14.38 40.04 -0.32
N ASP A 198 13.14 40.38 -0.58
CA ASP A 198 12.75 41.70 -1.05
C ASP A 198 12.93 42.81 0.01
N PHE A 199 12.99 42.48 1.29
CA PHE A 199 13.31 43.38 2.38
C PHE A 199 14.82 43.55 2.66
N ILE A 200 15.64 42.65 2.17
CA ILE A 200 17.08 42.73 2.27
C ILE A 200 17.56 43.31 0.94
N ASP A 201 17.46 44.61 0.84
CA ASP A 201 18.07 45.37 -0.26
C ASP A 201 19.59 45.28 -0.11
N PHE A 202 20.20 44.37 -0.85
CA PHE A 202 21.64 44.32 -1.06
C PHE A 202 22.08 45.32 -2.13
N SER A 203 21.30 46.38 -2.38
CA SER A 203 21.81 47.47 -3.19
C SER A 203 23.07 48.00 -2.51
N GLU A 204 24.16 47.93 -3.24
CA GLU A 204 25.50 48.29 -2.84
C GLU A 204 25.62 49.81 -2.54
N THR A 205 24.95 50.28 -1.56
CA THR A 205 25.32 51.53 -0.92
C THR A 205 26.40 51.18 0.06
N ASN A 206 27.65 51.34 -0.38
CA ASN A 206 28.81 51.19 0.48
C ASN A 206 28.59 51.97 1.78
N PRO A 207 28.35 51.30 2.92
CA PRO A 207 28.05 52.03 4.17
C PRO A 207 29.22 52.83 4.70
N PHE A 208 30.39 52.70 4.06
CA PHE A 208 31.61 53.42 4.41
C PHE A 208 31.89 54.62 3.51
N GLY A 209 30.93 54.98 2.64
CA GLY A 209 31.07 56.14 1.75
C GLY A 209 32.03 55.85 0.58
N ASP A 210 31.78 56.55 -0.50
CA ASP A 210 32.66 56.53 -1.66
C ASP A 210 33.95 57.27 -1.34
N THR A 211 35.06 56.53 -1.28
CA THR A 211 36.40 57.07 -1.03
C THR A 211 37.07 57.63 -2.30
N SER A 212 36.33 57.76 -3.40
CA SER A 212 36.86 58.12 -4.70
C SER A 212 36.88 59.63 -4.98
N ASN A 213 36.64 60.51 -3.97
CA ASN A 213 36.78 61.96 -4.13
C ASN A 213 37.81 62.47 -3.15
N ASN A 214 39.11 62.38 -3.52
CA ASN A 214 40.17 63.24 -3.22
C ASN A 214 41.26 63.21 -4.29
#